data_70ab3b6ddbccff50a89cbebe3343544e
#
_entry.id   70ab3b6ddbccff50a89cbebe3343544e
#
_cell.length_a   1.000
_cell.length_b   1.000
_cell.length_c   1.000
_cell.angle_alpha   90.00
_cell.angle_beta   90.00
_cell.angle_gamma   90.00
#
_symmetry.space_group_name_H-M   'P 1'
#
loop_
_entity.id
_entity.type
_entity.pdbx_description
1 polymer ?
#
loop_
_entity_poly.entity_id
_entity_poly.type
_entity_poly.pdbx_seq_one_letter_code
_entity_poly.pdbx_strand_id
1 'polypeptide(L)'
;MGNNLTVSISAELLDSIFEGAKRLYPKETFLLLRGKKSRNEVRVSELVVPPLAVYGYGFANLPFHMLPMDFSMVGTVHSHPSGNINPSSVDLNHFFGRVLMIVGFPFASAQNVAVYDSKGERLQLQVTEE
;
A
#
# COMPACT_ATOMS: atom_id res chain seq x y z
N MET A 1 22.39 4.49 7.19
CA MET A 1 21.85 5.55 6.42
C MET A 1 20.42 5.27 5.99
N GLY A 2 19.51 6.19 6.24
CA GLY A 2 18.13 5.99 5.88
C GLY A 2 17.91 6.05 4.38
N ASN A 3 16.76 5.52 3.96
CA ASN A 3 16.35 5.58 2.59
C ASN A 3 15.75 6.97 2.33
N ASN A 4 16.26 7.63 1.30
CA ASN A 4 15.79 8.98 0.95
C ASN A 4 14.62 8.97 -0.03
N LEU A 5 14.02 7.80 -0.22
CA LEU A 5 12.89 7.66 -1.13
C LEU A 5 11.66 8.35 -0.55
N THR A 6 11.01 9.16 -1.37
CA THR A 6 9.72 9.78 -1.03
C THR A 6 8.63 9.11 -1.85
N VAL A 7 7.52 8.81 -1.19
CA VAL A 7 6.33 8.27 -1.84
C VAL A 7 5.31 9.39 -1.94
N SER A 8 4.83 9.67 -3.14
CA SER A 8 3.82 10.69 -3.34
C SER A 8 2.53 10.07 -3.86
N ILE A 9 1.41 10.62 -3.40
CA ILE A 9 0.08 10.16 -3.79
C ILE A 9 -0.86 11.36 -3.70
N SER A 10 -1.83 11.44 -4.60
CA SER A 10 -2.81 12.52 -4.52
C SER A 10 -3.78 12.29 -3.35
N ALA A 11 -4.32 13.39 -2.82
CA ALA A 11 -5.32 13.29 -1.76
C ALA A 11 -6.54 12.52 -2.23
N GLU A 12 -6.94 12.70 -3.48
CA GLU A 12 -8.09 12.00 -4.04
C GLU A 12 -7.87 10.49 -4.06
N LEU A 13 -6.67 10.07 -4.48
CA LEU A 13 -6.36 8.65 -4.55
C LEU A 13 -6.28 8.05 -3.15
N LEU A 14 -5.68 8.79 -2.20
CA LEU A 14 -5.61 8.34 -0.81
C LEU A 14 -7.01 8.20 -0.22
N ASP A 15 -7.91 9.14 -0.51
CA ASP A 15 -9.29 9.06 -0.05
C ASP A 15 -9.98 7.81 -0.61
N SER A 16 -9.67 7.44 -1.84
CA SER A 16 -10.22 6.21 -2.42
C SER A 16 -9.75 4.97 -1.65
N ILE A 17 -8.49 4.97 -1.24
CA ILE A 17 -7.97 3.87 -0.41
C ILE A 17 -8.72 3.82 0.93
N PHE A 18 -8.89 4.96 1.58
CA PHE A 18 -9.61 5.03 2.85
C PHE A 18 -11.05 4.55 2.71
N GLU A 19 -11.74 4.97 1.66
CA GLU A 19 -13.13 4.57 1.46
C GLU A 19 -13.25 3.06 1.24
N GLY A 20 -12.32 2.48 0.49
CA GLY A 20 -12.29 1.04 0.30
C GLY A 20 -12.09 0.31 1.63
N ALA A 21 -11.16 0.80 2.45
CA ALA A 21 -10.90 0.18 3.75
C ALA A 21 -12.10 0.28 4.67
N LYS A 22 -12.80 1.41 4.67
CA LYS A 22 -14.01 1.58 5.49
C LYS A 22 -15.12 0.62 5.09
N ARG A 23 -15.29 0.42 3.78
CA ARG A 23 -16.36 -0.44 3.28
C ARG A 23 -16.17 -1.88 3.69
N LEU A 24 -14.94 -2.35 3.77
CA LEU A 24 -14.66 -3.74 4.09
C LEU A 24 -14.36 -3.96 5.57
N TYR A 25 -14.23 -2.89 6.33
CA TYR A 25 -13.97 -2.98 7.76
C TYR A 25 -15.01 -3.91 8.42
N PRO A 26 -14.65 -4.86 9.28
CA PRO A 26 -13.33 -5.08 9.88
C PRO A 26 -12.42 -6.03 9.09
N LYS A 27 -12.74 -6.34 7.86
CA LYS A 27 -11.88 -7.15 7.02
C LYS A 27 -10.74 -6.32 6.46
N GLU A 28 -9.60 -6.96 6.25
CA GLU A 28 -8.46 -6.30 5.61
C GLU A 28 -8.69 -6.13 4.12
N THR A 29 -8.24 -4.99 3.59
CA THR A 29 -8.23 -4.77 2.15
C THR A 29 -6.81 -4.92 1.63
N PHE A 30 -6.70 -5.25 0.35
CA PHE A 30 -5.43 -5.36 -0.34
C PHE A 30 -5.59 -4.82 -1.75
N LEU A 31 -4.75 -3.86 -2.12
CA LEU A 31 -4.74 -3.29 -3.46
C LEU A 31 -3.30 -3.21 -3.96
N LEU A 32 -3.16 -3.22 -5.27
CA LEU A 32 -1.87 -3.00 -5.92
C LEU A 32 -1.74 -1.52 -6.24
N LEU A 33 -0.52 -1.01 -6.13
CA LEU A 33 -0.22 0.38 -6.45
C LEU A 33 0.52 0.44 -7.77
N ARG A 34 0.00 1.22 -8.70
CA ARG A 34 0.66 1.48 -9.98
C ARG A 34 1.15 2.91 -9.99
N GLY A 35 2.29 3.13 -10.62
CA GLY A 35 2.85 4.48 -10.69
C GLY A 35 4.16 4.52 -11.42
N LYS A 36 4.93 5.56 -11.12
CA LYS A 36 6.23 5.79 -11.74
C LYS A 36 7.30 5.82 -10.67
N LYS A 37 8.46 5.26 -11.01
CA LYS A 37 9.61 5.20 -10.12
C LYS A 37 10.73 6.03 -10.70
N SER A 38 11.37 6.80 -9.83
CA SER A 38 12.63 7.46 -10.13
C SER A 38 13.61 7.11 -9.03
N ARG A 39 14.79 7.71 -9.08
CA ARG A 39 15.83 7.43 -8.09
C ARG A 39 15.36 7.77 -6.68
N ASN A 40 14.66 8.91 -6.52
CA ASN A 40 14.33 9.45 -5.22
C ASN A 40 12.84 9.50 -4.92
N GLU A 41 12.01 9.06 -5.86
CA GLU A 41 10.57 9.17 -5.68
C GLU A 41 9.83 7.99 -6.31
N VAL A 42 8.78 7.56 -5.62
CA VAL A 42 7.77 6.67 -6.17
C VAL A 42 6.47 7.47 -6.17
N ARG A 43 5.92 7.72 -7.35
CA ARG A 43 4.66 8.44 -7.45
C ARG A 43 3.55 7.45 -7.76
N VAL A 44 2.63 7.29 -6.81
CA VAL A 44 1.49 6.41 -6.99
C VAL A 44 0.44 7.15 -7.80
N SER A 45 0.01 6.56 -8.91
CA SER A 45 -0.93 7.22 -9.82
C SER A 45 -2.24 6.47 -9.98
N GLU A 46 -2.28 5.20 -9.60
CA GLU A 46 -3.46 4.38 -9.87
C GLU A 46 -3.52 3.22 -8.89
N LEU A 47 -4.75 2.82 -8.54
CA LEU A 47 -4.99 1.63 -7.74
C LEU A 47 -5.46 0.52 -8.66
N VAL A 48 -4.99 -0.69 -8.39
CA VAL A 48 -5.42 -1.87 -9.15
C VAL A 48 -6.00 -2.88 -8.17
N VAL A 49 -7.24 -3.27 -8.43
CA VAL A 49 -7.92 -4.26 -7.59
C VAL A 49 -7.46 -5.64 -8.03
N PRO A 50 -6.95 -6.48 -7.11
CA PRO A 50 -6.55 -7.84 -7.48
C PRO A 50 -7.74 -8.65 -7.93
N PRO A 51 -7.53 -9.71 -8.73
CA PRO A 51 -8.64 -10.60 -9.13
C PRO A 51 -9.33 -11.19 -7.90
N LEU A 52 -10.64 -11.45 -8.03
CA LEU A 52 -11.42 -12.00 -6.92
C LEU A 52 -10.82 -13.29 -6.37
N ALA A 53 -10.25 -14.11 -7.23
CA ALA A 53 -9.64 -15.36 -6.80
C ALA A 53 -8.51 -15.14 -5.77
N VAL A 54 -7.84 -13.98 -5.83
CA VAL A 54 -6.77 -13.66 -4.90
C VAL A 54 -7.31 -13.37 -3.51
N TYR A 55 -8.47 -12.73 -3.42
CA TYR A 55 -9.06 -12.39 -2.12
C TYR A 55 -9.38 -13.62 -1.28
N GLY A 56 -9.65 -14.76 -1.92
CA GLY A 56 -9.96 -15.98 -1.21
C GLY A 56 -8.79 -16.54 -0.40
N TYR A 57 -7.57 -16.12 -0.69
CA TYR A 57 -6.38 -16.60 -0.01
C TYR A 57 -5.98 -15.77 1.20
N GLY A 58 -6.50 -14.55 1.31
CA GLY A 58 -6.04 -13.62 2.33
C GLY A 58 -4.63 -13.11 2.01
N PHE A 59 -4.17 -12.12 2.79
CA PHE A 59 -2.89 -11.48 2.50
C PHE A 59 -1.70 -12.42 2.71
N ALA A 60 -1.73 -13.20 3.79
CA ALA A 60 -0.58 -14.05 4.15
C ALA A 60 -0.29 -15.15 3.13
N ASN A 61 -1.30 -15.55 2.37
CA ASN A 61 -1.17 -16.66 1.42
C ASN A 61 -1.34 -16.20 -0.02
N LEU A 62 -1.06 -14.92 -0.28
CA LEU A 62 -1.28 -14.32 -1.58
C LEU A 62 -0.43 -14.98 -2.67
N PRO A 63 -1.05 -15.53 -3.73
CA PRO A 63 -0.28 -16.16 -4.81
C PRO A 63 0.17 -15.09 -5.79
N PHE A 64 1.39 -14.58 -5.62
CA PHE A 64 1.90 -13.51 -6.44
C PHE A 64 1.85 -13.80 -7.93
N HIS A 65 1.97 -15.06 -8.33
CA HIS A 65 1.91 -15.41 -9.75
C HIS A 65 0.55 -15.17 -10.38
N MET A 66 -0.48 -14.94 -9.56
CA MET A 66 -1.81 -14.64 -10.05
C MET A 66 -2.10 -13.14 -10.13
N LEU A 67 -1.15 -12.30 -9.71
CA LEU A 67 -1.33 -10.86 -9.73
C LEU A 67 -0.97 -10.28 -11.11
N PRO A 68 -1.66 -9.22 -11.54
CA PRO A 68 -1.34 -8.57 -12.82
C PRO A 68 -0.09 -7.68 -12.67
N MET A 69 1.07 -8.29 -12.64
CA MET A 69 2.31 -7.58 -12.37
C MET A 69 3.00 -7.15 -13.65
N ASP A 70 3.39 -5.88 -13.70
CA ASP A 70 4.20 -5.32 -14.77
C ASP A 70 5.11 -4.24 -14.19
N PHE A 71 5.88 -3.57 -15.05
CA PHE A 71 6.86 -2.59 -14.60
C PHE A 71 6.24 -1.33 -13.99
N SER A 72 4.96 -1.10 -14.22
CA SER A 72 4.28 0.04 -13.63
C SER A 72 3.81 -0.22 -12.20
N MET A 73 3.87 -1.47 -11.74
CA MET A 73 3.51 -1.82 -10.37
C MET A 73 4.62 -1.39 -9.44
N VAL A 74 4.31 -0.47 -8.52
CA VAL A 74 5.32 0.08 -7.63
C VAL A 74 5.22 -0.46 -6.21
N GLY A 75 4.11 -1.11 -5.87
CA GLY A 75 3.96 -1.67 -4.52
C GLY A 75 2.55 -2.12 -4.25
N THR A 76 2.27 -2.24 -2.95
CA THR A 76 0.95 -2.67 -2.47
C THR A 76 0.49 -1.76 -1.35
N VAL A 77 -0.82 -1.78 -1.10
CA VAL A 77 -1.40 -1.15 0.08
C VAL A 77 -2.39 -2.13 0.71
N HIS A 78 -2.37 -2.21 2.04
CA HIS A 78 -3.39 -2.97 2.74
C HIS A 78 -3.83 -2.23 4.00
N SER A 79 -4.99 -2.62 4.52
CA SER A 79 -5.53 -1.99 5.71
C SER A 79 -5.28 -2.84 6.95
N HIS A 80 -5.06 -2.15 8.08
CA HIS A 80 -4.95 -2.79 9.39
C HIS A 80 -6.14 -2.31 10.23
N PRO A 81 -7.16 -3.15 10.40
CA PRO A 81 -8.35 -2.75 11.18
C PRO A 81 -8.06 -2.42 12.64
N SER A 82 -6.94 -2.88 13.16
CA SER A 82 -6.54 -2.58 14.55
C SER A 82 -6.08 -1.13 14.74
N GLY A 83 -5.78 -0.43 13.66
CA GLY A 83 -5.21 0.92 13.75
C GLY A 83 -3.70 0.95 13.84
N ASN A 84 -3.05 -0.19 14.02
CA ASN A 84 -1.59 -0.28 14.06
C ASN A 84 -1.06 -0.22 12.62
N ILE A 85 -0.25 0.79 12.32
CA ILE A 85 0.28 0.98 10.98
C ILE A 85 1.73 0.52 10.82
N ASN A 86 2.23 -0.26 11.77
CA ASN A 86 3.54 -0.88 11.64
C ASN A 86 3.42 -2.18 10.85
N PRO A 87 4.43 -2.51 10.01
CA PRO A 87 4.37 -3.76 9.25
C PRO A 87 4.65 -4.97 10.14
N SER A 88 3.97 -6.06 9.87
CA SER A 88 4.26 -7.33 10.52
C SER A 88 5.34 -8.06 9.71
N SER A 89 5.87 -9.16 10.27
CA SER A 89 6.80 -9.99 9.52
C SER A 89 6.14 -10.61 8.29
N VAL A 90 4.84 -10.92 8.39
CA VAL A 90 4.09 -11.44 7.25
C VAL A 90 4.02 -10.38 6.15
N ASP A 91 3.75 -9.12 6.53
CA ASP A 91 3.69 -8.03 5.56
C ASP A 91 5.01 -7.91 4.79
N LEU A 92 6.12 -7.96 5.52
CA LEU A 92 7.44 -7.81 4.90
C LEU A 92 7.84 -9.03 4.07
N ASN A 93 7.41 -10.21 4.47
CA ASN A 93 7.70 -11.44 3.72
C ASN A 93 6.97 -11.46 2.38
N HIS A 94 5.90 -10.70 2.25
CA HIS A 94 5.12 -10.62 1.02
C HIS A 94 5.32 -9.30 0.29
N PHE A 95 6.41 -8.61 0.62
CA PHE A 95 6.75 -7.34 -0.02
C PHE A 95 7.10 -7.55 -1.49
N PHE A 96 6.57 -6.65 -2.35
CA PHE A 96 7.06 -6.60 -3.71
C PHE A 96 7.03 -5.14 -4.18
N GLY A 97 7.81 -4.85 -5.25
CA GLY A 97 7.93 -3.49 -5.74
C GLY A 97 8.88 -2.67 -4.89
N ARG A 98 8.56 -1.40 -4.75
CA ARG A 98 9.39 -0.45 -4.02
C ARG A 98 8.76 -0.02 -2.70
N VAL A 99 7.45 -0.19 -2.54
CA VAL A 99 6.69 0.45 -1.46
C VAL A 99 5.65 -0.51 -0.91
N LEU A 100 5.56 -0.54 0.41
CA LEU A 100 4.45 -1.15 1.13
C LEU A 100 3.73 -0.03 1.87
N MET A 101 2.46 0.19 1.54
CA MET A 101 1.63 1.17 2.24
C MET A 101 0.66 0.46 3.17
N ILE A 102 0.51 0.99 4.38
CA ILE A 102 -0.44 0.46 5.36
C ILE A 102 -1.35 1.59 5.78
N VAL A 103 -2.66 1.35 5.73
CA VAL A 103 -3.65 2.30 6.25
C VAL A 103 -4.34 1.67 7.43
N GLY A 104 -4.49 2.42 8.53
CA GLY A 104 -5.06 1.91 9.77
C GLY A 104 -6.36 2.59 10.13
N PHE A 105 -7.20 1.85 10.87
CA PHE A 105 -8.44 2.40 11.42
C PHE A 105 -8.13 3.66 12.24
N PRO A 106 -8.89 4.74 12.11
CA PRO A 106 -10.19 4.85 11.46
C PRO A 106 -10.16 5.26 9.99
N PHE A 107 -9.03 5.19 9.30
CA PHE A 107 -8.90 5.48 7.87
C PHE A 107 -9.36 6.90 7.54
N ALA A 108 -8.88 7.88 8.29
CA ALA A 108 -9.43 9.23 8.22
C ALA A 108 -8.43 10.30 7.80
N SER A 109 -7.14 10.12 8.09
CA SER A 109 -6.16 11.19 7.83
C SER A 109 -4.78 10.59 7.57
N ALA A 110 -3.84 11.45 7.20
CA ALA A 110 -2.47 11.02 6.92
C ALA A 110 -1.81 10.35 8.14
N GLN A 111 -2.31 10.61 9.35
CA GLN A 111 -1.78 9.94 10.55
C GLN A 111 -2.12 8.46 10.57
N ASN A 112 -3.07 8.04 9.76
CA ASN A 112 -3.49 6.64 9.68
C ASN A 112 -2.81 5.91 8.51
N VAL A 113 -1.74 6.49 7.96
CA VAL A 113 -1.03 5.92 6.81
C VAL A 113 0.45 5.89 7.10
N ALA A 114 1.11 4.82 6.69
CA ALA A 114 2.57 4.74 6.70
C ALA A 114 3.03 3.98 5.48
N VAL A 115 4.22 4.32 4.99
CA VAL A 115 4.83 3.66 3.84
C VAL A 115 6.23 3.18 4.22
N TYR A 116 6.60 2.01 3.70
CA TYR A 116 7.82 1.32 4.09
C TYR A 116 8.54 0.78 2.89
N ASP A 117 9.87 0.61 3.03
CA ASP A 117 10.65 -0.11 2.03
C ASP A 117 10.72 -1.61 2.37
N SER A 118 11.48 -2.36 1.58
CA SER A 118 11.55 -3.82 1.73
C SER A 118 12.21 -4.26 3.04
N LYS A 119 12.92 -3.36 3.70
CA LYS A 119 13.55 -3.65 4.98
C LYS A 119 12.67 -3.26 6.16
N GLY A 120 11.50 -2.72 5.90
CA GLY A 120 10.60 -2.25 6.93
C GLY A 120 10.95 -0.88 7.47
N GLU A 121 11.81 -0.14 6.77
CA GLU A 121 12.15 1.23 7.17
C GLU A 121 11.09 2.19 6.65
N ARG A 122 10.68 3.10 7.51
CA ARG A 122 9.63 4.04 7.17
C ARG A 122 10.12 5.06 6.15
N LEU A 123 9.32 5.27 5.13
CA LEU A 123 9.60 6.25 4.09
C LEU A 123 8.76 7.50 4.30
N GLN A 124 9.17 8.58 3.65
CA GLN A 124 8.43 9.82 3.71
C GLN A 124 7.25 9.75 2.74
N LEU A 125 6.06 10.11 3.24
CA LEU A 125 4.85 10.17 2.41
C LEU A 125 4.51 11.63 2.16
N GLN A 126 4.28 11.95 0.89
CA GLN A 126 3.85 13.27 0.49
C GLN A 126 2.48 13.15 -0.18
N VAL A 127 1.48 13.78 0.42
CA VAL A 127 0.13 13.81 -0.15
C VAL A 127 -0.02 15.10 -0.94
N THR A 128 -0.33 14.95 -2.22
CA THR A 128 -0.45 16.10 -3.11
C THR A 128 -1.91 16.40 -3.39
N GLU A 129 -2.18 17.58 -3.96
CA GLU A 129 -3.55 17.97 -4.28
C GLU A 129 -4.04 17.39 -5.58
N GLU A 130 -3.14 16.86 -6.38
CA GLU A 130 -3.54 16.26 -7.66
C GLU A 130 -3.24 14.80 -7.71
#